data_f1739f97b0431023773686da57a3bd28
#
_entry.id   f1739f97b0431023773686da57a3bd28
#
_cell.length_a   1.000
_cell.length_b   1.000
_cell.length_c   1.000
_cell.angle_alpha   90.00
_cell.angle_beta   90.00
_cell.angle_gamma   90.00
#
_symmetry.space_group_name_H-M   'P 1'
#
loop_
_entity.id
_entity.type
_entity.pdbx_description
1 polymer ?
#
loop_
_entity_poly.entity_id
_entity_poly.type
_entity_poly.pdbx_seq_one_letter_code
_entity_poly.pdbx_strand_id
1 'polypeptide(L)'
;MLFSEALEIRPGLTAVMGSGGKTSLVCRLADELSAARVIIATSTHMRQVPALQARVCVVAPGTPAIVGTPCGDGKFGPPEQSWAELCALADYVLVEADGSRR
;
A
#
# COMPACT_ATOMS: atom_id res chain seq x y z
N MET A 1 7.99 19.32 -7.86
CA MET A 1 7.04 18.30 -8.36
C MET A 1 6.95 17.14 -7.37
N LEU A 2 5.75 16.72 -7.05
CA LEU A 2 5.56 15.57 -6.17
C LEU A 2 5.82 14.26 -6.93
N PHE A 3 6.24 13.23 -6.22
CA PHE A 3 6.42 11.91 -6.82
C PHE A 3 5.13 11.37 -7.42
N SER A 4 4.00 11.61 -6.74
CA SER A 4 2.71 11.17 -7.27
C SER A 4 2.40 11.80 -8.60
N GLU A 5 2.76 13.06 -8.79
CA GLU A 5 2.56 13.75 -10.06
C GLU A 5 3.53 13.23 -11.11
N ALA A 6 4.79 13.05 -10.73
CA ALA A 6 5.81 12.57 -11.67
C ALA A 6 5.50 11.17 -12.17
N LEU A 7 4.92 10.33 -11.33
CA LEU A 7 4.58 8.94 -11.67
C LEU A 7 3.15 8.81 -12.20
N GLU A 8 2.43 9.91 -12.30
CA GLU A 8 1.04 9.93 -12.79
C GLU A 8 0.14 8.98 -12.02
N ILE A 9 0.27 9.02 -10.68
CA ILE A 9 -0.56 8.18 -9.81
C ILE A 9 -2.01 8.62 -9.93
N ARG A 10 -2.90 7.66 -10.17
CA ARG A 10 -4.33 7.91 -10.33
C ARG A 10 -5.11 7.13 -9.28
N PRO A 11 -6.34 7.55 -9.00
CA PRO A 11 -7.18 6.78 -8.07
C PRO A 11 -7.32 5.33 -8.51
N GLY A 12 -7.38 4.45 -7.53
CA GLY A 12 -7.45 3.03 -7.75
C GLY A 12 -6.18 2.34 -7.30
N LEU A 13 -5.94 1.18 -7.87
CA LEU A 13 -4.79 0.37 -7.47
C LEU A 13 -3.55 0.76 -8.26
N THR A 14 -2.46 1.00 -7.55
CA THR A 14 -1.16 1.28 -8.15
C THR A 14 -0.15 0.29 -7.58
N ALA A 15 0.49 -0.46 -8.46
CA ALA A 15 1.56 -1.38 -8.06
C ALA A 15 2.91 -0.67 -8.16
N VAL A 16 3.68 -0.74 -7.09
CA VAL A 16 5.01 -0.16 -7.03
C VAL A 16 6.01 -1.31 -7.11
N MET A 17 6.75 -1.37 -8.20
CA MET A 17 7.66 -2.46 -8.48
C MET A 17 9.10 -1.98 -8.45
N GLY A 18 10.03 -2.92 -8.31
CA GLY A 18 11.43 -2.60 -8.28
C GLY A 18 12.17 -3.49 -7.32
N SER A 19 13.48 -3.36 -7.28
CA SER A 19 14.32 -4.26 -6.50
C SER A 19 14.78 -3.66 -5.17
N GLY A 20 14.52 -2.42 -4.89
CA GLY A 20 14.91 -1.81 -3.63
C GLY A 20 14.25 -0.48 -3.46
N GLY A 21 14.16 -0.02 -2.22
CA GLY A 21 13.56 1.26 -1.91
C GLY A 21 12.06 1.34 -2.10
N LYS A 22 11.41 0.23 -2.38
CA LYS A 22 9.95 0.21 -2.62
C LYS A 22 9.18 0.69 -1.40
N THR A 23 9.57 0.24 -0.22
CA THR A 23 8.86 0.62 0.99
C THR A 23 8.95 2.13 1.22
N SER A 24 10.13 2.71 1.02
CA SER A 24 10.30 4.16 1.16
C SER A 24 9.46 4.92 0.13
N LEU A 25 9.42 4.44 -1.10
CA LEU A 25 8.63 5.08 -2.14
C LEU A 25 7.14 5.00 -1.83
N VAL A 26 6.66 3.83 -1.40
CA VAL A 26 5.25 3.67 -1.06
C VAL A 26 4.87 4.60 0.09
N CYS A 27 5.70 4.70 1.12
CA CYS A 27 5.44 5.59 2.24
C CYS A 27 5.43 7.06 1.80
N ARG A 28 6.33 7.43 0.90
CA ARG A 28 6.38 8.80 0.39
C ARG A 28 5.15 9.13 -0.44
N LEU A 29 4.72 8.20 -1.29
CA LEU A 29 3.50 8.41 -2.06
C LEU A 29 2.28 8.55 -1.16
N ALA A 30 2.19 7.72 -0.13
CA ALA A 30 1.09 7.80 0.81
C ALA A 30 1.07 9.15 1.53
N ASP A 31 2.25 9.67 1.88
CA ASP A 31 2.36 10.97 2.53
C ASP A 31 1.91 12.09 1.58
N GLU A 32 2.33 12.03 0.32
CA GLU A 32 1.93 13.03 -0.66
C GLU A 32 0.43 12.99 -0.95
N LEU A 33 -0.19 11.82 -0.82
CA LEU A 33 -1.61 11.64 -1.07
C LEU A 33 -2.44 11.72 0.21
N SER A 34 -1.90 12.31 1.26
CA SER A 34 -2.51 12.26 2.59
C SER A 34 -3.86 12.96 2.67
N ALA A 35 -4.21 13.81 1.71
CA ALA A 35 -5.53 14.42 1.67
C ALA A 35 -6.61 13.44 1.20
N ALA A 36 -6.21 12.30 0.68
CA ALA A 36 -7.12 11.27 0.18
C ALA A 36 -7.11 10.06 1.12
N ARG A 37 -8.01 9.12 0.86
CA ARG A 37 -8.05 7.86 1.59
C ARG A 37 -7.06 6.91 0.91
N VAL A 38 -6.07 6.43 1.66
CA VAL A 38 -4.98 5.63 1.11
C VAL A 38 -4.84 4.32 1.87
N ILE A 39 -4.72 3.22 1.13
CA ILE A 39 -4.39 1.91 1.69
C ILE A 39 -3.01 1.51 1.16
N ILE A 40 -2.19 0.98 2.05
CA ILE A 40 -0.89 0.42 1.72
C ILE A 40 -0.95 -1.09 1.94
N ALA A 41 -0.51 -1.86 0.95
CA ALA A 41 -0.50 -3.32 1.05
C ALA A 41 0.66 -3.87 0.24
N THR A 42 0.80 -5.18 0.22
CA THR A 42 1.84 -5.83 -0.57
C THR A 42 1.29 -7.08 -1.23
N SER A 43 1.81 -7.42 -2.38
CA SER A 43 1.52 -8.70 -3.03
C SER A 43 2.62 -9.71 -2.75
N THR A 44 3.66 -9.31 -2.04
CA THR A 44 4.77 -10.19 -1.64
C THR A 44 4.90 -10.18 -0.12
N HIS A 45 5.94 -9.55 0.41
CA HIS A 45 6.16 -9.46 1.86
C HIS A 45 6.76 -8.10 2.19
N MET A 46 6.31 -7.51 3.28
CA MET A 46 6.86 -6.28 3.80
C MET A 46 7.18 -6.45 5.28
N ARG A 47 8.06 -5.59 5.79
CA ARG A 47 8.36 -5.56 7.21
C ARG A 47 7.11 -5.18 7.99
N GLN A 48 6.82 -5.93 9.02
CA GLN A 48 5.65 -5.68 9.85
C GLN A 48 5.80 -4.37 10.61
N VAL A 49 4.70 -3.64 10.75
CA VAL A 49 4.65 -2.37 11.46
C VAL A 49 3.53 -2.43 12.50
N PRO A 50 3.63 -1.62 13.58
CA PRO A 50 2.59 -1.66 14.62
C PRO A 50 1.19 -1.30 14.11
N ALA A 51 1.11 -0.48 13.06
CA ALA A 51 -0.18 -0.05 12.52
C ALA A 51 -0.83 -1.07 11.59
N LEU A 52 -0.18 -2.21 11.37
CA LEU A 52 -0.73 -3.24 10.48
C LEU A 52 -2.08 -3.73 10.96
N GLN A 53 -3.03 -3.81 10.02
CA GLN A 53 -4.36 -4.35 10.27
C GLN A 53 -4.56 -5.58 9.39
N ALA A 54 -5.17 -6.63 9.95
CA ALA A 54 -5.48 -7.81 9.15
C ALA A 54 -6.62 -7.53 8.19
N ARG A 55 -7.50 -6.64 8.56
CA ARG A 55 -8.64 -6.24 7.76
C ARG A 55 -8.93 -4.78 8.01
N VAL A 56 -9.42 -4.08 7.00
CA VAL A 56 -9.82 -2.69 7.15
C VAL A 56 -11.27 -2.54 6.69
N CYS A 57 -12.06 -1.76 7.42
CA CYS A 57 -13.45 -1.51 7.09
C CYS A 57 -13.68 -0.06 6.69
N VAL A 58 -12.90 0.85 7.25
CA VAL A 58 -13.04 2.28 6.98
C VAL A 58 -11.64 2.89 6.88
N VAL A 59 -11.44 3.74 5.89
CA VAL A 59 -10.18 4.46 5.73
C VAL A 59 -10.47 5.94 5.79
N ALA A 60 -9.76 6.64 6.67
CA ALA A 60 -9.93 8.08 6.84
C ALA A 60 -8.90 8.85 6.02
N PRO A 61 -9.26 10.01 5.44
CA PRO A 61 -8.26 10.86 4.82
C PRO A 61 -7.21 11.28 5.85
N GLY A 62 -5.97 11.38 5.42
CA GLY A 62 -4.89 11.82 6.28
C GLY A 62 -4.26 10.72 7.13
N THR A 63 -4.84 9.54 7.15
CA THR A 63 -4.34 8.41 7.93
C THR A 63 -4.31 7.16 7.06
N PRO A 64 -3.21 6.91 6.35
CA PRO A 64 -3.12 5.71 5.51
C PRO A 64 -3.29 4.44 6.34
N ALA A 65 -4.05 3.49 5.81
CA ALA A 65 -4.24 2.19 6.44
C ALA A 65 -3.27 1.19 5.84
N ILE A 66 -2.61 0.42 6.70
CA ILE A 66 -1.67 -0.62 6.26
C ILE A 66 -2.34 -1.96 6.52
N VAL A 67 -2.58 -2.70 5.45
CA VAL A 67 -3.38 -3.93 5.50
C VAL A 67 -2.56 -5.11 5.01
N GLY A 68 -2.61 -6.20 5.75
CA GLY A 68 -1.92 -7.42 5.35
C GLY A 68 -2.06 -8.51 6.39
N THR A 69 -1.54 -9.67 6.08
CA THR A 69 -1.61 -10.85 6.94
C THR A 69 -0.22 -11.14 7.52
N PRO A 70 -0.07 -11.13 8.85
CA PRO A 70 1.22 -11.48 9.45
C PRO A 70 1.65 -12.88 9.01
N CYS A 71 2.90 -13.03 8.61
CA CYS A 71 3.41 -14.31 8.11
C CYS A 71 4.67 -14.78 8.81
N GLY A 72 5.00 -14.20 9.97
CA GLY A 72 6.17 -14.58 10.72
C GLY A 72 7.41 -13.81 10.29
N ASP A 73 8.51 -14.01 11.02
CA ASP A 73 9.78 -13.36 10.75
C ASP A 73 9.70 -11.84 10.69
N GLY A 74 8.73 -11.26 11.42
CA GLY A 74 8.57 -9.82 11.44
C GLY A 74 8.08 -9.23 10.13
N LYS A 75 7.40 -10.03 9.31
CA LYS A 75 6.89 -9.58 8.02
C LYS A 75 5.40 -9.85 7.89
N PHE A 76 4.78 -9.19 6.92
CA PHE A 76 3.41 -9.47 6.57
C PHE A 76 3.30 -9.65 5.07
N GLY A 77 2.31 -10.43 4.66
CA GLY A 77 2.04 -10.73 3.26
C GLY A 77 0.76 -10.08 2.77
N PRO A 78 0.23 -10.57 1.64
CA PRO A 78 -0.96 -9.99 1.05
C PRO A 78 -2.16 -10.02 1.99
N PRO A 79 -3.07 -9.05 1.87
CA PRO A 79 -4.28 -9.02 2.69
C PRO A 79 -5.25 -10.12 2.30
N GLU A 80 -6.13 -10.49 3.22
CA GLU A 80 -7.22 -11.43 2.93
C GLU A 80 -8.29 -10.78 2.07
N GLN A 81 -8.46 -9.48 2.22
CA GLN A 81 -9.44 -8.74 1.42
C GLN A 81 -8.98 -8.66 -0.02
N SER A 82 -9.93 -8.76 -0.95
CA SER A 82 -9.61 -8.65 -2.37
C SER A 82 -9.18 -7.23 -2.72
N TRP A 83 -8.41 -7.11 -3.80
CA TRP A 83 -8.00 -5.80 -4.28
C TRP A 83 -9.21 -4.94 -4.65
N ALA A 84 -10.26 -5.56 -5.20
CA ALA A 84 -11.46 -4.83 -5.53
C ALA A 84 -12.15 -4.28 -4.29
N GLU A 85 -12.19 -5.05 -3.22
CA GLU A 85 -12.77 -4.59 -1.97
C GLU A 85 -11.99 -3.41 -1.40
N LEU A 86 -10.65 -3.49 -1.43
CA LEU A 86 -9.81 -2.42 -0.93
C LEU A 86 -9.97 -1.15 -1.77
N CYS A 87 -10.09 -1.29 -3.08
CA CYS A 87 -10.30 -0.14 -3.96
C CYS A 87 -11.65 0.53 -3.68
N ALA A 88 -12.63 -0.21 -3.21
CA ALA A 88 -13.92 0.36 -2.84
C ALA A 88 -13.85 1.16 -1.54
N LEU A 89 -12.86 0.87 -0.69
CA LEU A 89 -12.73 1.51 0.61
C LEU A 89 -11.83 2.74 0.60
N ALA A 90 -11.01 2.90 -0.42
CA ALA A 90 -10.03 3.99 -0.46
C ALA A 90 -9.94 4.58 -1.84
N ASP A 91 -9.42 5.80 -1.91
CA ASP A 91 -9.21 6.46 -3.20
C ASP A 91 -7.97 5.91 -3.90
N TYR A 92 -6.96 5.53 -3.12
CA TYR A 92 -5.71 4.97 -3.63
C TYR A 92 -5.34 3.72 -2.86
N VAL A 93 -5.00 2.66 -3.58
CA VAL A 93 -4.46 1.45 -2.99
C VAL A 93 -3.06 1.26 -3.55
N LEU A 94 -2.05 1.49 -2.72
CA LEU A 94 -0.65 1.39 -3.11
C LEU A 94 -0.14 0.01 -2.73
N VAL A 95 0.28 -0.77 -3.73
CA VAL A 95 0.67 -2.16 -3.52
C VAL A 95 2.14 -2.32 -3.85
N GLU A 96 2.93 -2.76 -2.87
CA GLU A 96 4.31 -3.12 -3.14
C GLU A 96 4.33 -4.47 -3.82
N ALA A 97 4.91 -4.54 -5.00
CA ALA A 97 4.97 -5.76 -5.79
C ALA A 97 6.43 -6.04 -6.14
N ASP A 98 6.74 -7.33 -6.25
CA ASP A 98 8.09 -7.73 -6.64
C ASP A 98 8.17 -7.76 -8.16
N GLY A 99 8.94 -6.84 -8.73
CA GLY A 99 9.11 -6.78 -10.16
C GLY A 99 10.30 -7.54 -10.68
N SER A 100 11.01 -8.23 -9.80
CA SER A 100 12.25 -8.89 -10.21
C SER A 100 12.01 -10.22 -10.89
N ARG A 101 10.80 -10.71 -10.89
CA ARG A 101 10.58 -12.01 -11.47
C ARG A 101 9.40 -12.10 -12.26
N ARG A 102 9.84 -12.55 -12.44
CA ARG A 102 9.07 -12.87 -13.17
C ARG A 102 8.60 -13.65 -13.19
#